data_02dc503cd2ca96e1279761b07305cf07
#
_entry.id   02dc503cd2ca96e1279761b07305cf07
#
_cell.length_a   1.000
_cell.length_b   1.000
_cell.length_c   1.000
_cell.angle_alpha   90.00
_cell.angle_beta   90.00
_cell.angle_gamma   90.00
#
_symmetry.space_group_name_H-M   'P 1'
#
loop_
_entity.id
_entity.type
_entity.pdbx_description
1 polymer ?
#
loop_
_entity_poly.entity_id
_entity_poly.type
_entity_poly.pdbx_seq_one_letter_code
_entity_poly.pdbx_strand_id
1 'polypeptide(L)'
;MKLIFSTLLLANLTFAANAQTSRADSILYRMHKQPDHVLVAAHRAAHEHYPENSIASIREAIRLGTDIAELDVQRTKDGVFVLMHDRTITRTTGKPGSVADYTLAQLRSFPLLHNGQPTNERIPTFREALKAAKGKILVDVDFKADGVAAAKDACVEIRKSGMTKYVLFFLYDHEEAPALMAFDKDIPVMPRVRDAAATQQTLKYGKFPALHLDETFYNDRLADSVRATGARVWMNTLGEFDKEEKVQADSGFDHFFRSFPRTGIVQTDLPGQLLNYLRRKGMRP
;
A
#
# COMPACT_ATOMS: atom_id res chain seq x y z
N MET A 1 -9.27 70.37 -33.45
CA MET A 1 -9.47 68.93 -33.68
C MET A 1 -8.54 68.19 -32.73
N LYS A 2 -9.05 67.80 -31.54
CA LYS A 2 -8.26 67.08 -30.50
C LYS A 2 -8.56 65.64 -30.62
N LEU A 3 -7.58 64.78 -30.96
CA LEU A 3 -7.66 63.32 -30.90
C LEU A 3 -7.47 62.89 -29.44
N ILE A 4 -8.42 62.14 -28.92
CA ILE A 4 -8.37 61.46 -27.64
C ILE A 4 -7.93 60.02 -27.91
N PHE A 5 -6.70 59.68 -27.51
CA PHE A 5 -6.26 58.27 -27.48
C PHE A 5 -6.77 57.59 -26.22
N SER A 6 -7.69 56.65 -26.36
CA SER A 6 -8.15 55.78 -25.28
C SER A 6 -7.25 54.58 -25.19
N THR A 7 -6.42 54.49 -24.15
CA THR A 7 -5.59 53.32 -23.86
C THR A 7 -6.42 52.29 -23.12
N LEU A 8 -6.74 51.18 -23.80
CA LEU A 8 -7.38 50.02 -23.19
C LEU A 8 -6.33 49.25 -22.39
N LEU A 9 -6.42 49.26 -21.08
CA LEU A 9 -5.61 48.46 -20.17
C LEU A 9 -6.21 47.06 -20.09
N LEU A 10 -5.64 46.05 -20.79
CA LEU A 10 -6.00 44.65 -20.63
C LEU A 10 -5.38 44.15 -19.29
N ALA A 11 -6.22 43.98 -18.28
CA ALA A 11 -5.84 43.29 -17.06
C ALA A 11 -5.80 41.79 -17.33
N ASN A 12 -4.61 41.20 -17.46
CA ASN A 12 -4.40 39.78 -17.46
C ASN A 12 -4.60 39.22 -16.04
N LEU A 13 -5.79 38.71 -15.76
CA LEU A 13 -6.08 37.90 -14.58
C LEU A 13 -5.46 36.51 -14.80
N THR A 14 -4.25 36.32 -14.32
CA THR A 14 -3.67 34.99 -14.15
C THR A 14 -4.39 34.29 -13.01
N PHE A 15 -5.33 33.41 -13.34
CA PHE A 15 -5.85 32.43 -12.41
C PHE A 15 -4.72 31.44 -12.08
N ALA A 16 -4.01 31.67 -10.98
CA ALA A 16 -3.21 30.66 -10.35
C ALA A 16 -4.21 29.62 -9.81
N ALA A 17 -4.42 28.53 -10.56
CA ALA A 17 -5.12 27.38 -10.05
C ALA A 17 -4.30 26.83 -8.86
N ASN A 18 -4.74 27.12 -7.64
CA ASN A 18 -4.25 26.44 -6.45
C ASN A 18 -4.57 24.95 -6.63
N ALA A 19 -3.64 24.17 -7.14
CA ALA A 19 -3.74 22.72 -7.18
C ALA A 19 -3.84 22.25 -5.72
N GLN A 20 -5.05 21.95 -5.29
CA GLN A 20 -5.31 21.44 -3.94
C GLN A 20 -4.49 20.14 -3.77
N THR A 21 -3.56 20.15 -2.83
CA THR A 21 -2.70 19.00 -2.52
C THR A 21 -3.58 17.78 -2.22
N SER A 22 -3.42 16.70 -2.98
CA SER A 22 -4.22 15.50 -2.74
C SER A 22 -3.88 14.86 -1.39
N ARG A 23 -4.81 14.07 -0.84
CA ARG A 23 -4.53 13.33 0.40
C ARG A 23 -3.32 12.40 0.22
N ALA A 24 -3.20 11.74 -0.93
CA ALA A 24 -2.05 10.89 -1.25
C ALA A 24 -0.72 11.68 -1.24
N ASP A 25 -0.68 12.92 -1.74
CA ASP A 25 0.51 13.78 -1.64
C ASP A 25 0.84 14.13 -0.18
N SER A 26 -0.16 14.36 0.64
CA SER A 26 0.04 14.60 2.09
C SER A 26 0.62 13.37 2.79
N ILE A 27 0.21 12.16 2.39
CA ILE A 27 0.78 10.91 2.91
C ILE A 27 2.24 10.76 2.47
N LEU A 28 2.55 11.01 1.19
CA LEU A 28 3.93 11.00 0.69
C LEU A 28 4.81 12.01 1.43
N TYR A 29 4.30 13.21 1.71
CA TYR A 29 5.02 14.19 2.50
C TYR A 29 5.34 13.64 3.90
N ARG A 30 4.37 13.04 4.60
CA ARG A 30 4.61 12.41 5.90
C ARG A 30 5.63 11.27 5.81
N MET A 31 5.51 10.42 4.80
CA MET A 31 6.44 9.31 4.56
C MET A 31 7.90 9.78 4.47
N HIS A 32 8.14 10.86 3.73
CA HIS A 32 9.51 11.31 3.43
C HIS A 32 10.04 12.40 4.38
N LYS A 33 9.17 13.17 5.03
CA LYS A 33 9.55 14.38 5.79
C LYS A 33 9.22 14.33 7.28
N GLN A 34 8.45 13.36 7.73
CA GLN A 34 8.07 13.24 9.14
C GLN A 34 8.41 11.84 9.67
N PRO A 35 9.70 11.53 9.91
CA PRO A 35 10.19 10.19 10.22
C PRO A 35 9.57 9.58 11.49
N ASP A 36 9.10 10.40 12.42
CA ASP A 36 8.49 9.95 13.67
C ASP A 36 6.97 9.76 13.58
N HIS A 37 6.36 10.18 12.46
CA HIS A 37 4.94 9.92 12.18
C HIS A 37 4.76 8.48 11.72
N VAL A 38 4.08 7.66 12.52
CA VAL A 38 3.78 6.27 12.18
C VAL A 38 2.66 6.22 11.14
N LEU A 39 2.95 5.57 10.01
CA LEU A 39 1.98 5.33 8.94
C LEU A 39 1.28 3.99 9.15
N VAL A 40 -0.01 3.93 8.80
CA VAL A 40 -0.84 2.73 8.94
C VAL A 40 -1.14 2.15 7.56
N ALA A 41 -0.75 0.88 7.37
CA ALA A 41 -1.09 0.07 6.21
C ALA A 41 -2.22 -0.91 6.58
N ALA A 42 -3.33 -0.83 5.87
CA ALA A 42 -4.44 -1.76 6.03
C ALA A 42 -4.17 -3.01 5.19
N HIS A 43 -3.94 -4.15 5.84
CA HIS A 43 -3.70 -5.46 5.22
C HIS A 43 -4.93 -5.90 4.40
N ARG A 44 -4.73 -6.26 3.13
CA ARG A 44 -5.80 -6.56 2.15
C ARG A 44 -6.90 -5.49 2.14
N ALA A 45 -6.49 -4.23 2.33
CA ALA A 45 -7.32 -3.08 2.66
C ALA A 45 -8.07 -3.23 4.01
N ALA A 46 -9.06 -2.37 4.32
CA ALA A 46 -9.79 -2.43 5.59
C ALA A 46 -10.96 -3.42 5.49
N HIS A 47 -10.71 -4.68 5.84
CA HIS A 47 -11.61 -5.79 5.59
C HIS A 47 -12.38 -6.30 6.82
N GLU A 48 -12.38 -5.58 7.95
CA GLU A 48 -13.14 -5.99 9.14
C GLU A 48 -14.65 -6.13 8.85
N HIS A 49 -15.20 -5.29 7.97
CA HIS A 49 -16.63 -5.25 7.64
C HIS A 49 -16.93 -5.50 6.16
N TYR A 50 -15.92 -5.75 5.35
CA TYR A 50 -16.01 -5.94 3.91
C TYR A 50 -15.15 -7.11 3.46
N PRO A 51 -15.41 -7.73 2.30
CA PRO A 51 -14.46 -8.71 1.77
C PRO A 51 -13.07 -8.14 1.61
N GLU A 52 -12.06 -8.92 1.96
CA GLU A 52 -10.65 -8.58 1.69
C GLU A 52 -10.41 -8.31 0.21
N ASN A 53 -9.43 -7.46 -0.13
CA ASN A 53 -9.05 -7.20 -1.52
C ASN A 53 -10.23 -6.76 -2.42
N SER A 54 -11.23 -6.07 -1.85
CA SER A 54 -12.41 -5.56 -2.57
C SER A 54 -12.38 -4.04 -2.75
N ILE A 55 -13.19 -3.53 -3.66
CA ILE A 55 -13.34 -2.07 -3.80
C ILE A 55 -13.99 -1.46 -2.55
N ALA A 56 -14.87 -2.20 -1.88
CA ALA A 56 -15.48 -1.74 -0.63
C ALA A 56 -14.46 -1.61 0.50
N SER A 57 -13.54 -2.59 0.68
CA SER A 57 -12.48 -2.51 1.70
C SER A 57 -11.47 -1.38 1.42
N ILE A 58 -11.16 -1.10 0.14
CA ILE A 58 -10.31 0.05 -0.23
C ILE A 58 -11.00 1.37 0.15
N ARG A 59 -12.29 1.50 -0.14
CA ARG A 59 -13.08 2.70 0.24
C ARG A 59 -13.15 2.86 1.75
N GLU A 60 -13.27 1.76 2.48
CA GLU A 60 -13.27 1.78 3.94
C GLU A 60 -11.90 2.21 4.50
N ALA A 61 -10.79 1.70 3.96
CA ALA A 61 -9.45 2.16 4.33
C ALA A 61 -9.28 3.68 4.13
N ILE A 62 -9.80 4.22 3.02
CA ILE A 62 -9.81 5.66 2.76
C ILE A 62 -10.68 6.40 3.79
N ARG A 63 -11.88 5.89 4.09
CA ARG A 63 -12.82 6.49 5.06
C ARG A 63 -12.27 6.52 6.48
N LEU A 64 -11.60 5.46 6.91
CA LEU A 64 -10.94 5.38 8.22
C LEU A 64 -9.76 6.36 8.33
N GLY A 65 -9.18 6.75 7.21
CA GLY A 65 -8.02 7.64 7.19
C GLY A 65 -6.69 6.89 7.28
N THR A 66 -6.62 5.61 6.82
CA THR A 66 -5.35 4.88 6.70
C THR A 66 -4.46 5.51 5.64
N ASP A 67 -3.16 5.31 5.74
CA ASP A 67 -2.20 5.90 4.82
C ASP A 67 -1.95 5.03 3.59
N ILE A 68 -1.99 3.72 3.78
CA ILE A 68 -1.65 2.73 2.76
C ILE A 68 -2.74 1.65 2.76
N ALA A 69 -3.19 1.23 1.58
CA ALA A 69 -3.93 -0.01 1.39
C ALA A 69 -2.96 -1.04 0.81
N GLU A 70 -2.68 -2.10 1.54
CA GLU A 70 -1.96 -3.23 0.99
C GLU A 70 -2.93 -4.10 0.20
N LEU A 71 -2.51 -4.57 -1.00
CA LEU A 71 -3.33 -5.27 -1.96
C LEU A 71 -2.55 -6.39 -2.63
N ASP A 72 -3.11 -7.60 -2.60
CA ASP A 72 -2.53 -8.77 -3.23
C ASP A 72 -2.88 -8.86 -4.71
N VAL A 73 -1.88 -8.91 -5.59
CA VAL A 73 -2.08 -8.89 -7.03
C VAL A 73 -1.69 -10.23 -7.67
N GLN A 74 -2.66 -10.88 -8.32
CA GLN A 74 -2.45 -12.11 -9.09
C GLN A 74 -2.87 -11.93 -10.56
N ARG A 75 -2.56 -12.93 -11.41
CA ARG A 75 -2.83 -12.90 -12.84
C ARG A 75 -3.81 -13.99 -13.22
N THR A 76 -4.86 -13.63 -13.96
CA THR A 76 -5.88 -14.53 -14.50
C THR A 76 -5.35 -15.32 -15.71
N LYS A 77 -6.10 -16.34 -16.15
CA LYS A 77 -5.83 -17.13 -17.35
C LYS A 77 -5.69 -16.28 -18.62
N ASP A 78 -6.49 -15.23 -18.74
CA ASP A 78 -6.47 -14.29 -19.87
C ASP A 78 -5.54 -13.10 -19.64
N GLY A 79 -4.65 -13.18 -18.63
CA GLY A 79 -3.55 -12.24 -18.42
C GLY A 79 -3.92 -10.94 -17.71
N VAL A 80 -5.12 -10.83 -17.16
CA VAL A 80 -5.56 -9.64 -16.42
C VAL A 80 -5.08 -9.71 -14.98
N PHE A 81 -4.55 -8.61 -14.44
CA PHE A 81 -4.24 -8.51 -13.02
C PHE A 81 -5.50 -8.24 -12.19
N VAL A 82 -5.69 -9.06 -11.15
CA VAL A 82 -6.84 -9.01 -10.23
C VAL A 82 -6.36 -9.04 -8.78
N LEU A 83 -7.22 -8.63 -7.85
CA LEU A 83 -6.90 -8.69 -6.42
C LEU A 83 -7.33 -10.04 -5.84
N MET A 84 -6.37 -10.80 -5.30
CA MET A 84 -6.61 -12.06 -4.59
C MET A 84 -5.36 -12.46 -3.81
N HIS A 85 -5.54 -12.80 -2.52
CA HIS A 85 -4.42 -13.24 -1.69
C HIS A 85 -4.02 -14.68 -2.00
N ASP A 86 -4.95 -15.62 -1.88
CA ASP A 86 -4.67 -17.04 -2.04
C ASP A 86 -4.50 -17.40 -3.53
N ARG A 87 -3.66 -18.38 -3.84
CA ARG A 87 -3.58 -18.93 -5.20
C ARG A 87 -4.93 -19.49 -5.67
N THR A 88 -5.72 -20.02 -4.74
CA THR A 88 -7.07 -20.54 -5.02
C THR A 88 -8.14 -19.53 -4.63
N ILE A 89 -9.26 -19.55 -5.33
CA ILE A 89 -10.39 -18.66 -5.04
C ILE A 89 -11.37 -19.22 -4.00
N THR A 90 -11.08 -20.42 -3.44
CA THR A 90 -12.05 -21.19 -2.64
C THR A 90 -12.47 -20.45 -1.37
N ARG A 91 -11.52 -19.91 -0.61
CA ARG A 91 -11.83 -19.25 0.67
C ARG A 91 -12.67 -17.99 0.49
N THR A 92 -12.37 -17.21 -0.55
CA THR A 92 -12.98 -15.91 -0.78
C THR A 92 -14.22 -15.91 -1.66
N THR A 93 -14.48 -17.02 -2.39
CA THR A 93 -15.65 -17.13 -3.30
C THR A 93 -16.50 -18.38 -3.09
N GLY A 94 -16.01 -19.35 -2.32
CA GLY A 94 -16.67 -20.67 -2.19
C GLY A 94 -16.55 -21.57 -3.44
N LYS A 95 -15.78 -21.14 -4.46
CA LYS A 95 -15.60 -21.90 -5.71
C LYS A 95 -14.21 -22.54 -5.74
N PRO A 96 -14.07 -23.77 -6.25
CA PRO A 96 -12.77 -24.43 -6.38
C PRO A 96 -11.92 -23.79 -7.49
N GLY A 97 -10.62 -24.10 -7.51
CA GLY A 97 -9.68 -23.71 -8.57
C GLY A 97 -8.79 -22.52 -8.23
N SER A 98 -7.79 -22.31 -9.06
CA SER A 98 -6.80 -21.24 -8.92
C SER A 98 -7.22 -20.00 -9.73
N VAL A 99 -6.72 -18.83 -9.36
CA VAL A 99 -6.95 -17.58 -10.12
C VAL A 99 -6.53 -17.77 -11.60
N ALA A 100 -5.42 -18.45 -11.84
CA ALA A 100 -4.88 -18.70 -13.19
C ALA A 100 -5.71 -19.70 -14.03
N ASP A 101 -6.67 -20.40 -13.43
CA ASP A 101 -7.54 -21.34 -14.17
C ASP A 101 -8.72 -20.61 -14.84
N TYR A 102 -9.03 -19.38 -14.41
CA TYR A 102 -10.19 -18.62 -14.82
C TYR A 102 -9.84 -17.35 -15.58
N THR A 103 -10.69 -17.02 -16.56
CA THR A 103 -10.68 -15.68 -17.17
C THR A 103 -11.30 -14.66 -16.20
N LEU A 104 -11.02 -13.37 -16.41
CA LEU A 104 -11.65 -12.29 -15.63
C LEU A 104 -13.19 -12.39 -15.66
N ALA A 105 -13.78 -12.68 -16.81
CA ALA A 105 -15.23 -12.81 -16.97
C ALA A 105 -15.80 -13.92 -16.08
N GLN A 106 -15.13 -15.07 -16.00
CA GLN A 106 -15.50 -16.17 -15.13
C GLN A 106 -15.37 -15.80 -13.65
N LEU A 107 -14.24 -15.20 -13.24
CA LEU A 107 -14.04 -14.76 -11.85
C LEU A 107 -15.11 -13.77 -11.39
N ARG A 108 -15.53 -12.86 -12.25
CA ARG A 108 -16.56 -11.87 -11.93
C ARG A 108 -17.97 -12.44 -11.78
N SER A 109 -18.22 -13.64 -12.25
CA SER A 109 -19.50 -14.33 -11.99
C SER A 109 -19.65 -14.78 -10.53
N PHE A 110 -18.53 -14.87 -9.77
CA PHE A 110 -18.54 -15.32 -8.38
C PHE A 110 -18.59 -14.12 -7.43
N PRO A 111 -19.50 -14.10 -6.44
CA PRO A 111 -19.49 -13.09 -5.39
C PRO A 111 -18.29 -13.32 -4.48
N LEU A 112 -17.72 -12.22 -3.97
CA LEU A 112 -16.80 -12.29 -2.84
C LEU A 112 -17.59 -12.58 -1.56
N LEU A 113 -17.05 -13.46 -0.72
CA LEU A 113 -17.60 -13.79 0.58
C LEU A 113 -17.03 -12.86 1.65
N HIS A 114 -17.87 -12.50 2.62
CA HIS A 114 -17.45 -11.89 3.87
C HIS A 114 -18.06 -12.70 5.02
N ASN A 115 -17.22 -13.20 5.94
CA ASN A 115 -17.65 -14.10 7.02
C ASN A 115 -18.46 -15.31 6.52
N GLY A 116 -18.04 -15.88 5.38
CA GLY A 116 -18.69 -17.02 4.73
C GLY A 116 -20.00 -16.71 4.01
N GLN A 117 -20.46 -15.45 4.00
CA GLN A 117 -21.70 -15.04 3.33
C GLN A 117 -21.40 -14.30 2.02
N PRO A 118 -22.14 -14.58 0.93
CA PRO A 118 -21.96 -13.88 -0.34
C PRO A 118 -22.34 -12.40 -0.23
N THR A 119 -21.55 -11.55 -0.88
CA THR A 119 -21.76 -10.10 -0.93
C THR A 119 -22.06 -9.63 -2.36
N ASN A 120 -22.30 -8.32 -2.52
CA ASN A 120 -22.41 -7.69 -3.84
C ASN A 120 -21.04 -7.40 -4.48
N GLU A 121 -19.93 -7.53 -3.73
CA GLU A 121 -18.59 -7.32 -4.23
C GLU A 121 -18.17 -8.46 -5.16
N ARG A 122 -17.33 -8.11 -6.14
CA ARG A 122 -16.73 -9.06 -7.09
C ARG A 122 -15.21 -8.87 -7.06
N ILE A 123 -14.47 -9.89 -7.48
CA ILE A 123 -13.02 -9.79 -7.63
C ILE A 123 -12.70 -8.61 -8.54
N PRO A 124 -12.05 -7.55 -8.02
CA PRO A 124 -11.72 -6.38 -8.83
C PRO A 124 -10.45 -6.61 -9.65
N THR A 125 -10.33 -5.91 -10.76
CA THR A 125 -9.04 -5.78 -11.43
C THR A 125 -8.11 -4.86 -10.64
N PHE A 126 -6.81 -5.05 -10.78
CA PHE A 126 -5.80 -4.16 -10.21
C PHE A 126 -5.99 -2.71 -10.67
N ARG A 127 -6.35 -2.50 -11.93
CA ARG A 127 -6.68 -1.18 -12.48
C ARG A 127 -7.85 -0.50 -11.76
N GLU A 128 -8.91 -1.25 -11.44
CA GLU A 128 -10.05 -0.70 -10.68
C GLU A 128 -9.64 -0.31 -9.27
N ALA A 129 -8.78 -1.10 -8.63
CA ALA A 129 -8.22 -0.80 -7.32
C ALA A 129 -7.35 0.47 -7.35
N LEU A 130 -6.43 0.57 -8.30
CA LEU A 130 -5.62 1.78 -8.49
C LEU A 130 -6.48 3.02 -8.74
N LYS A 131 -7.55 2.89 -9.54
CA LYS A 131 -8.52 3.99 -9.77
C LYS A 131 -9.24 4.40 -8.48
N ALA A 132 -9.64 3.44 -7.65
CA ALA A 132 -10.30 3.72 -6.37
C ALA A 132 -9.39 4.46 -5.37
N ALA A 133 -8.10 4.09 -5.35
CA ALA A 133 -7.06 4.65 -4.48
C ALA A 133 -6.55 6.03 -4.93
N LYS A 134 -6.60 6.33 -6.23
CA LYS A 134 -5.96 7.51 -6.84
C LYS A 134 -6.29 8.82 -6.14
N GLY A 135 -5.23 9.54 -5.72
CA GLY A 135 -5.31 10.83 -5.02
C GLY A 135 -5.78 10.73 -3.55
N LYS A 136 -6.11 9.53 -3.05
CA LYS A 136 -6.74 9.35 -1.74
C LYS A 136 -5.90 8.57 -0.74
N ILE A 137 -5.19 7.54 -1.20
CA ILE A 137 -4.42 6.62 -0.36
C ILE A 137 -3.23 6.07 -1.17
N LEU A 138 -2.13 5.71 -0.53
CA LEU A 138 -1.07 4.95 -1.18
C LEU A 138 -1.47 3.47 -1.29
N VAL A 139 -0.85 2.76 -2.21
CA VAL A 139 -1.07 1.32 -2.39
C VAL A 139 0.24 0.58 -2.20
N ASP A 140 0.27 -0.37 -1.27
CA ASP A 140 1.30 -1.40 -1.26
C ASP A 140 0.84 -2.55 -2.16
N VAL A 141 1.67 -2.86 -3.14
CA VAL A 141 1.38 -3.88 -4.16
C VAL A 141 2.10 -5.16 -3.77
N ASP A 142 1.42 -6.04 -3.03
CA ASP A 142 1.93 -7.39 -2.77
C ASP A 142 1.75 -8.25 -4.02
N PHE A 143 2.81 -8.28 -4.85
CA PHE A 143 2.77 -8.91 -6.16
C PHE A 143 3.03 -10.40 -6.06
N LYS A 144 1.98 -11.20 -6.31
CA LYS A 144 2.01 -12.66 -6.16
C LYS A 144 2.09 -13.43 -7.49
N ALA A 145 2.07 -12.73 -8.63
CA ALA A 145 2.24 -13.40 -9.92
C ALA A 145 3.73 -13.67 -10.18
N ASP A 146 4.01 -14.81 -10.84
CA ASP A 146 5.37 -15.31 -11.00
C ASP A 146 6.21 -14.50 -12.01
N GLY A 147 7.42 -14.15 -11.57
CA GLY A 147 8.53 -13.72 -12.41
C GLY A 147 8.60 -12.22 -12.73
N VAL A 148 9.83 -11.79 -12.98
CA VAL A 148 10.17 -10.38 -13.28
C VAL A 148 9.41 -9.82 -14.50
N ALA A 149 9.08 -10.65 -15.49
CA ALA A 149 8.30 -10.21 -16.66
C ALA A 149 6.88 -9.76 -16.26
N ALA A 150 6.20 -10.54 -15.41
CA ALA A 150 4.87 -10.18 -14.92
C ALA A 150 4.92 -8.93 -14.03
N ALA A 151 5.98 -8.78 -13.20
CA ALA A 151 6.19 -7.57 -12.41
C ALA A 151 6.35 -6.33 -13.30
N LYS A 152 7.07 -6.42 -14.41
CA LYS A 152 7.18 -5.34 -15.40
C LYS A 152 5.84 -4.99 -16.05
N ASP A 153 5.01 -5.99 -16.38
CA ASP A 153 3.65 -5.76 -16.91
C ASP A 153 2.79 -5.00 -15.88
N ALA A 154 2.89 -5.35 -14.59
CA ALA A 154 2.20 -4.63 -13.52
C ALA A 154 2.70 -3.18 -13.37
N CYS A 155 4.00 -2.94 -13.50
CA CYS A 155 4.56 -1.58 -13.53
C CYS A 155 4.00 -0.74 -14.68
N VAL A 156 3.83 -1.33 -15.86
CA VAL A 156 3.19 -0.66 -17.00
C VAL A 156 1.75 -0.28 -16.68
N GLU A 157 1.00 -1.13 -15.98
CA GLU A 157 -0.36 -0.84 -15.55
C GLU A 157 -0.42 0.28 -14.50
N ILE A 158 0.48 0.26 -13.52
CA ILE A 158 0.63 1.34 -12.52
C ILE A 158 0.88 2.68 -13.23
N ARG A 159 1.80 2.71 -14.19
CA ARG A 159 2.13 3.92 -14.96
C ARG A 159 0.94 4.43 -15.76
N LYS A 160 0.23 3.55 -16.50
CA LYS A 160 -0.99 3.89 -17.26
C LYS A 160 -2.11 4.44 -16.35
N SER A 161 -2.17 4.01 -15.09
CA SER A 161 -3.13 4.48 -14.11
C SER A 161 -2.75 5.84 -13.50
N GLY A 162 -1.52 6.34 -13.73
CA GLY A 162 -0.98 7.56 -13.15
C GLY A 162 -0.76 7.42 -11.64
N MET A 163 -0.38 6.22 -11.17
CA MET A 163 -0.16 5.88 -9.77
C MET A 163 1.33 5.69 -9.43
N THR A 164 2.23 5.96 -10.35
CA THR A 164 3.66 5.65 -10.27
C THR A 164 4.29 6.02 -8.92
N LYS A 165 4.11 7.25 -8.44
CA LYS A 165 4.67 7.70 -7.15
C LYS A 165 3.82 7.33 -5.93
N TYR A 166 2.63 6.76 -6.12
CA TYR A 166 1.66 6.48 -5.06
C TYR A 166 1.55 4.99 -4.71
N VAL A 167 2.50 4.19 -5.20
CA VAL A 167 2.61 2.77 -4.87
C VAL A 167 3.91 2.50 -4.12
N LEU A 168 3.92 1.40 -3.37
CA LEU A 168 5.09 0.69 -2.89
C LEU A 168 5.03 -0.68 -3.55
N PHE A 169 6.00 -1.03 -4.39
CA PHE A 169 6.00 -2.33 -5.05
C PHE A 169 6.76 -3.32 -4.17
N PHE A 170 6.03 -4.17 -3.47
CA PHE A 170 6.61 -5.16 -2.57
C PHE A 170 7.32 -6.27 -3.35
N LEU A 171 8.53 -6.62 -2.92
CA LEU A 171 9.31 -7.72 -3.46
C LEU A 171 9.62 -8.73 -2.36
N TYR A 172 9.26 -9.99 -2.61
CA TYR A 172 9.57 -11.12 -1.72
C TYR A 172 11.07 -11.42 -1.67
N ASP A 173 11.75 -11.16 -2.78
CA ASP A 173 13.19 -11.34 -2.91
C ASP A 173 13.86 -10.00 -3.19
N HIS A 174 14.71 -9.57 -2.24
CA HIS A 174 15.43 -8.29 -2.36
C HIS A 174 16.41 -8.27 -3.53
N GLU A 175 16.86 -9.42 -4.03
CA GLU A 175 17.77 -9.54 -5.18
C GLU A 175 17.09 -9.13 -6.50
N GLU A 176 15.76 -9.13 -6.55
CA GLU A 176 15.01 -8.65 -7.72
C GLU A 176 14.95 -7.11 -7.82
N ALA A 177 15.24 -6.39 -6.74
CA ALA A 177 15.11 -4.94 -6.68
C ALA A 177 15.93 -4.20 -7.76
N PRO A 178 17.21 -4.53 -8.04
CA PRO A 178 17.98 -3.86 -9.08
C PRO A 178 17.35 -3.98 -10.46
N ALA A 179 16.79 -5.14 -10.82
CA ALA A 179 16.18 -5.36 -12.12
C ALA A 179 14.90 -4.55 -12.31
N LEU A 180 14.07 -4.42 -11.25
CA LEU A 180 12.85 -3.64 -11.30
C LEU A 180 13.14 -2.13 -11.29
N MET A 181 14.08 -1.68 -10.45
CA MET A 181 14.51 -0.28 -10.39
C MET A 181 15.15 0.19 -11.72
N ALA A 182 15.87 -0.69 -12.41
CA ALA A 182 16.42 -0.39 -13.74
C ALA A 182 15.33 -0.31 -14.82
N PHE A 183 14.25 -1.09 -14.67
CA PHE A 183 13.11 -1.06 -15.60
C PHE A 183 12.27 0.21 -15.42
N ASP A 184 11.95 0.57 -14.19
CA ASP A 184 11.16 1.75 -13.89
C ASP A 184 11.63 2.43 -12.59
N LYS A 185 12.49 3.44 -12.73
CA LYS A 185 13.08 4.20 -11.61
C LYS A 185 12.08 5.05 -10.82
N ASP A 186 10.90 5.29 -11.38
CA ASP A 186 9.89 6.16 -10.77
C ASP A 186 8.89 5.37 -9.92
N ILE A 187 8.88 4.04 -10.02
CA ILE A 187 8.05 3.17 -9.17
C ILE A 187 8.85 2.81 -7.92
N PRO A 188 8.41 3.28 -6.73
CA PRO A 188 9.05 2.93 -5.47
C PRO A 188 8.96 1.43 -5.19
N VAL A 189 10.11 0.81 -4.94
CA VAL A 189 10.22 -0.61 -4.59
C VAL A 189 10.38 -0.75 -3.08
N MET A 190 9.74 -1.74 -2.48
CA MET A 190 9.85 -2.11 -1.07
C MET A 190 10.31 -3.56 -0.95
N PRO A 191 11.60 -3.82 -0.82
CA PRO A 191 12.11 -5.18 -0.65
C PRO A 191 11.85 -5.72 0.76
N ARG A 192 11.52 -7.02 0.82
CA ARG A 192 11.56 -7.79 2.06
C ARG A 192 12.99 -8.27 2.31
N VAL A 193 13.47 -8.10 3.53
CA VAL A 193 14.75 -8.61 3.99
C VAL A 193 14.51 -9.60 5.13
N ARG A 194 15.34 -10.66 5.17
CA ARG A 194 15.14 -11.79 6.10
C ARG A 194 16.27 -11.97 7.11
N ASP A 195 17.32 -11.16 7.00
CA ASP A 195 18.45 -11.12 7.93
C ASP A 195 19.23 -9.82 7.79
N ALA A 196 20.21 -9.63 8.68
CA ALA A 196 21.04 -8.42 8.70
C ALA A 196 21.94 -8.30 7.47
N ALA A 197 22.44 -9.42 6.91
CA ALA A 197 23.29 -9.40 5.73
C ALA A 197 22.49 -8.99 4.49
N ALA A 198 21.30 -9.57 4.30
CA ALA A 198 20.35 -9.19 3.26
C ALA A 198 19.97 -7.70 3.36
N THR A 199 19.75 -7.18 4.59
CA THR A 199 19.47 -5.74 4.81
C THR A 199 20.64 -4.89 4.32
N GLN A 200 21.87 -5.19 4.74
CA GLN A 200 23.06 -4.43 4.33
C GLN A 200 23.31 -4.53 2.81
N GLN A 201 23.05 -5.68 2.21
CA GLN A 201 23.15 -5.85 0.76
C GLN A 201 22.10 -5.02 0.02
N THR A 202 20.85 -5.06 0.47
CA THR A 202 19.75 -4.29 -0.13
C THR A 202 20.03 -2.79 -0.11
N LEU A 203 20.53 -2.27 1.00
CA LEU A 203 20.85 -0.83 1.12
C LEU A 203 21.95 -0.37 0.12
N LYS A 204 22.74 -1.29 -0.43
CA LYS A 204 23.72 -0.96 -1.48
C LYS A 204 23.10 -0.83 -2.86
N TYR A 205 21.91 -1.40 -3.10
CA TYR A 205 21.23 -1.32 -4.40
C TYR A 205 20.70 0.09 -4.70
N GLY A 206 20.39 0.88 -3.67
CA GLY A 206 19.88 2.23 -3.84
C GLY A 206 19.08 2.76 -2.66
N LYS A 207 18.24 3.77 -2.93
CA LYS A 207 17.35 4.34 -1.94
C LYS A 207 15.97 3.70 -2.04
N PHE A 208 15.43 3.32 -0.89
CA PHE A 208 14.10 2.75 -0.76
C PHE A 208 13.22 3.65 0.11
N PRO A 209 11.91 3.77 -0.16
CA PRO A 209 10.99 4.49 0.73
C PRO A 209 10.75 3.74 2.03
N ALA A 210 10.76 2.41 1.97
CA ALA A 210 10.62 1.51 3.11
C ALA A 210 11.33 0.18 2.85
N LEU A 211 11.73 -0.50 3.93
CA LEU A 211 12.16 -1.90 3.95
C LEU A 211 11.27 -2.68 4.91
N HIS A 212 10.78 -3.83 4.45
CA HIS A 212 10.04 -4.75 5.29
C HIS A 212 11.03 -5.67 6.04
N LEU A 213 11.06 -5.54 7.37
CA LEU A 213 11.86 -6.38 8.26
C LEU A 213 10.97 -7.44 8.91
N ASP A 214 11.46 -8.69 8.94
CA ASP A 214 10.79 -9.75 9.71
C ASP A 214 11.10 -9.58 11.20
N GLU A 215 10.12 -9.91 12.04
CA GLU A 215 10.24 -9.85 13.50
C GLU A 215 11.37 -10.75 14.05
N THR A 216 11.63 -11.86 13.36
CA THR A 216 12.60 -12.90 13.78
C THR A 216 14.04 -12.41 13.86
N PHE A 217 14.41 -11.35 13.15
CA PHE A 217 15.78 -10.79 13.15
C PHE A 217 15.82 -9.29 13.48
N TYR A 218 14.68 -8.69 13.79
CA TYR A 218 14.64 -7.29 14.17
C TYR A 218 15.56 -7.00 15.36
N ASN A 219 16.27 -5.91 15.30
CA ASN A 219 16.93 -5.25 16.42
C ASN A 219 17.06 -3.74 16.14
N ASP A 220 17.12 -2.95 17.19
CA ASP A 220 17.12 -1.49 17.07
C ASP A 220 18.28 -0.95 16.23
N ARG A 221 19.49 -1.53 16.37
CA ARG A 221 20.67 -1.10 15.60
C ARG A 221 20.47 -1.28 14.10
N LEU A 222 19.87 -2.40 13.69
CA LEU A 222 19.55 -2.67 12.29
C LEU A 222 18.48 -1.71 11.78
N ALA A 223 17.41 -1.53 12.56
CA ALA A 223 16.34 -0.60 12.24
C ALA A 223 16.85 0.85 12.13
N ASP A 224 17.73 1.28 13.03
CA ASP A 224 18.38 2.61 12.97
C ASP A 224 19.26 2.74 11.72
N SER A 225 19.96 1.68 11.26
CA SER A 225 20.73 1.69 10.02
C SER A 225 19.84 1.88 8.79
N VAL A 226 18.65 1.27 8.77
CA VAL A 226 17.64 1.48 7.71
C VAL A 226 17.13 2.92 7.75
N ARG A 227 16.74 3.43 8.91
CA ARG A 227 16.24 4.80 9.10
C ARG A 227 17.26 5.87 8.70
N ALA A 228 18.53 5.61 8.96
CA ALA A 228 19.64 6.53 8.59
C ALA A 228 19.73 6.77 7.07
N THR A 229 19.22 5.85 6.22
CA THR A 229 19.14 6.07 4.77
C THR A 229 17.95 6.92 4.33
N GLY A 230 17.04 7.25 5.25
CA GLY A 230 15.76 7.90 5.00
C GLY A 230 14.62 6.92 4.70
N ALA A 231 14.89 5.61 4.70
CA ALA A 231 13.85 4.58 4.54
C ALA A 231 13.04 4.38 5.82
N ARG A 232 11.78 4.00 5.66
CA ARG A 232 10.93 3.58 6.78
C ARG A 232 11.15 2.10 7.09
N VAL A 233 11.10 1.75 8.36
CA VAL A 233 11.00 0.36 8.79
C VAL A 233 9.53 -0.05 8.74
N TRP A 234 9.23 -1.04 7.92
CA TRP A 234 7.90 -1.65 7.82
C TRP A 234 7.87 -2.92 8.65
N MET A 235 6.86 -3.04 9.52
CA MET A 235 6.61 -4.21 10.35
C MET A 235 5.12 -4.53 10.36
N ASN A 236 4.79 -5.77 10.69
CA ASN A 236 3.41 -6.26 10.73
C ASN A 236 2.97 -6.54 12.17
N THR A 237 1.71 -6.21 12.49
CA THR A 237 1.06 -6.67 13.73
C THR A 237 0.26 -7.95 13.54
N LEU A 238 0.24 -8.47 12.30
CA LEU A 238 -0.56 -9.63 11.88
C LEU A 238 -0.29 -10.85 12.76
N GLY A 239 -1.33 -11.58 13.09
CA GLY A 239 -1.22 -12.79 13.92
C GLY A 239 -1.31 -12.50 15.41
N GLU A 240 -0.20 -12.52 16.15
CA GLU A 240 -0.21 -12.47 17.62
C GLU A 240 -0.68 -11.11 18.14
N PHE A 241 -0.10 -10.01 17.71
CA PHE A 241 -0.41 -8.68 18.20
C PHE A 241 -1.85 -8.25 17.86
N ASP A 242 -2.33 -8.51 16.65
CA ASP A 242 -3.72 -8.23 16.28
C ASP A 242 -4.72 -9.12 17.05
N LYS A 243 -4.35 -10.37 17.39
CA LYS A 243 -5.18 -11.24 18.24
C LYS A 243 -5.23 -10.73 19.68
N GLU A 244 -4.09 -10.33 20.22
CA GLU A 244 -3.98 -9.76 21.57
C GLU A 244 -4.79 -8.47 21.68
N GLU A 245 -4.71 -7.60 20.67
CA GLU A 245 -5.49 -6.37 20.58
C GLU A 245 -7.01 -6.62 20.55
N LYS A 246 -7.46 -7.66 19.84
CA LYS A 246 -8.89 -8.06 19.81
C LYS A 246 -9.40 -8.54 21.17
N VAL A 247 -8.54 -9.14 22.00
CA VAL A 247 -8.90 -9.62 23.35
C VAL A 247 -8.95 -8.46 24.34
N GLN A 248 -7.95 -7.59 24.30
CA GLN A 248 -7.84 -6.46 25.20
C GLN A 248 -7.28 -5.25 24.45
N ALA A 249 -8.07 -4.19 24.36
CA ALA A 249 -7.70 -2.97 23.69
C ALA A 249 -6.37 -2.40 24.21
N ASP A 250 -5.54 -1.93 23.31
CA ASP A 250 -4.20 -1.39 23.49
C ASP A 250 -3.12 -2.41 23.89
N SER A 251 -3.47 -3.65 24.29
CA SER A 251 -2.47 -4.62 24.75
C SER A 251 -1.56 -5.08 23.63
N GLY A 252 -2.12 -5.44 22.48
CA GLY A 252 -1.37 -5.90 21.33
C GLY A 252 -0.49 -4.81 20.72
N PHE A 253 -0.99 -3.59 20.63
CA PHE A 253 -0.21 -2.47 20.10
C PHE A 253 0.85 -1.98 21.09
N ASP A 254 0.57 -1.96 22.40
CA ASP A 254 1.60 -1.68 23.43
C ASP A 254 2.71 -2.74 23.41
N HIS A 255 2.35 -4.02 23.22
CA HIS A 255 3.34 -5.10 23.07
C HIS A 255 4.17 -4.90 21.80
N PHE A 256 3.53 -4.64 20.66
CA PHE A 256 4.20 -4.41 19.38
C PHE A 256 5.20 -3.25 19.44
N PHE A 257 4.80 -2.07 19.91
CA PHE A 257 5.67 -0.90 19.94
C PHE A 257 6.77 -0.98 21.00
N ARG A 258 6.60 -1.80 22.05
CA ARG A 258 7.71 -2.14 22.96
C ARG A 258 8.74 -3.04 22.31
N SER A 259 8.28 -4.01 21.50
CA SER A 259 9.15 -4.96 20.80
C SER A 259 9.86 -4.33 19.58
N PHE A 260 9.20 -3.40 18.89
CA PHE A 260 9.67 -2.81 17.63
C PHE A 260 9.59 -1.27 17.63
N PRO A 261 10.32 -0.59 18.52
CA PRO A 261 10.17 0.87 18.76
C PRO A 261 10.63 1.74 17.60
N ARG A 262 11.32 1.20 16.59
CA ARG A 262 11.79 1.94 15.40
C ARG A 262 10.88 1.79 14.19
N THR A 263 9.71 1.18 14.37
CA THR A 263 8.73 0.98 13.28
C THR A 263 8.17 2.31 12.79
N GLY A 264 8.21 2.53 11.50
CA GLY A 264 7.70 3.73 10.84
C GLY A 264 6.44 3.50 10.00
N ILE A 265 6.19 2.23 9.59
CA ILE A 265 4.96 1.79 8.92
C ILE A 265 4.49 0.50 9.56
N VAL A 266 3.24 0.45 9.96
CA VAL A 266 2.63 -0.73 10.59
C VAL A 266 1.52 -1.27 9.71
N GLN A 267 1.65 -2.53 9.29
CA GLN A 267 0.59 -3.27 8.60
C GLN A 267 -0.24 -4.07 9.61
N THR A 268 -1.56 -3.98 9.52
CA THR A 268 -2.49 -4.57 10.49
C THR A 268 -3.82 -4.96 9.85
N ASP A 269 -4.48 -5.98 10.43
CA ASP A 269 -5.90 -6.30 10.16
C ASP A 269 -6.87 -5.34 10.88
N LEU A 270 -6.37 -4.51 11.81
CA LEU A 270 -7.16 -3.64 12.69
C LEU A 270 -6.86 -2.14 12.46
N PRO A 271 -6.91 -1.64 11.21
CA PRO A 271 -6.42 -0.29 10.90
C PRO A 271 -7.17 0.82 11.64
N GLY A 272 -8.47 0.65 11.89
CA GLY A 272 -9.27 1.61 12.66
C GLY A 272 -8.84 1.69 14.13
N GLN A 273 -8.58 0.54 14.74
CA GLN A 273 -8.12 0.45 16.13
C GLN A 273 -6.70 1.02 16.27
N LEU A 274 -5.79 0.67 15.36
CA LEU A 274 -4.42 1.20 15.35
C LEU A 274 -4.40 2.73 15.19
N LEU A 275 -5.20 3.28 14.29
CA LEU A 275 -5.30 4.74 14.12
C LEU A 275 -5.74 5.43 15.41
N ASN A 276 -6.72 4.87 16.12
CA ASN A 276 -7.18 5.41 17.39
C ASN A 276 -6.11 5.29 18.48
N TYR A 277 -5.43 4.14 18.57
CA TYR A 277 -4.30 3.93 19.47
C TYR A 277 -3.20 4.99 19.25
N LEU A 278 -2.73 5.16 18.03
CA LEU A 278 -1.66 6.10 17.68
C LEU A 278 -2.02 7.55 18.05
N ARG A 279 -3.28 7.96 17.86
CA ARG A 279 -3.76 9.29 18.29
C ARG A 279 -3.71 9.45 19.82
N ARG A 280 -4.20 8.45 20.57
CA ARG A 280 -4.15 8.48 22.04
C ARG A 280 -2.73 8.54 22.60
N LYS A 281 -1.78 7.87 21.93
CA LYS A 281 -0.36 7.86 22.33
C LYS A 281 0.44 9.07 21.80
N GLY A 282 -0.18 9.99 21.05
CA GLY A 282 0.51 11.15 20.46
C GLY A 282 1.52 10.80 19.37
N MET A 283 1.48 9.58 18.84
CA MET A 283 2.34 9.10 17.73
C MET A 283 1.81 9.52 16.36
N ARG A 284 0.61 10.10 16.35
CA ARG A 284 -0.07 10.62 15.17
C ARG A 284 -0.99 11.77 15.60
N PRO A 285 -1.04 12.93 14.88
CA PRO A 285 -1.97 14.03 15.17
C PRO A 285 -3.43 13.65 14.92
#